data_91b9bf4d1c045ddee7ad6b2043d9d052
#
_entry.id   91b9bf4d1c045ddee7ad6b2043d9d052
#
_cell.length_a   1.000
_cell.length_b   1.000
_cell.length_c   1.000
_cell.angle_alpha   90.00
_cell.angle_beta   90.00
_cell.angle_gamma   90.00
#
_symmetry.space_group_name_H-M   'P 1'
#
loop_
_entity.id
_entity.type
_entity.pdbx_description
1 polymer ?
#
loop_
_entity_poly.entity_id
_entity_poly.type
_entity_poly.pdbx_seq_one_letter_code
_entity_poly.pdbx_strand_id
1 'polypeptide(L)'
;MKLKEYLKLLYIPLSLIIAYLLMVLIWRLLGLPEDAEFVNLVTAFFNRYGLLVVFIGALIEGFFLLGQYFPGSTIIFLGVISAGNNGLRVTQVVSVVAIAFFISYTLNYLLGYYGWHKLFVKFGLKKSLKNAQKKLKTNELRAILLSYWEPNLSSIMATAAGTLKMNIKKFLIYSAIGILIWETFWGLLVFFIGAQAIALMGPKYILVIFLIWVILIILSELIRKRRQKK
;
A
#
# COMPACT_ATOMS: atom_id res chain seq x y z
N MET A 1 26.44 8.25 -25.54
CA MET A 1 25.36 8.99 -24.84
C MET A 1 25.96 10.22 -24.20
N LYS A 2 25.32 11.39 -24.37
CA LYS A 2 25.78 12.62 -23.70
C LYS A 2 25.36 12.52 -22.22
N LEU A 3 26.16 13.07 -21.32
CA LEU A 3 25.89 13.06 -19.85
C LEU A 3 24.42 13.39 -19.50
N LYS A 4 23.81 14.33 -20.23
CA LYS A 4 22.41 14.73 -20.08
C LYS A 4 21.40 13.58 -20.27
N GLU A 5 21.67 12.60 -21.10
CA GLU A 5 20.78 11.46 -21.32
C GLU A 5 20.83 10.47 -20.15
N TYR A 6 22.03 10.25 -19.56
CA TYR A 6 22.18 9.45 -18.36
C TYR A 6 21.50 10.10 -17.15
N LEU A 7 21.67 11.41 -16.97
CA LEU A 7 21.02 12.15 -15.90
C LEU A 7 19.49 12.07 -16.01
N LYS A 8 18.94 12.15 -17.22
CA LYS A 8 17.50 12.03 -17.44
C LYS A 8 16.97 10.62 -17.11
N LEU A 9 17.76 9.59 -17.38
CA LEU A 9 17.43 8.20 -17.09
C LEU A 9 17.47 7.91 -15.58
N LEU A 10 18.43 8.51 -14.87
CA LEU A 10 18.65 8.30 -13.44
C LEU A 10 17.90 9.31 -12.57
N TYR A 11 17.11 10.23 -13.15
CA TYR A 11 16.42 11.27 -12.40
C TYR A 11 15.54 10.71 -11.29
N ILE A 12 14.72 9.68 -11.59
CA ILE A 12 13.81 9.04 -10.60
C ILE A 12 14.62 8.34 -9.50
N PRO A 13 15.58 7.42 -9.79
CA PRO A 13 16.39 6.83 -8.74
C PRO A 13 17.12 7.86 -7.88
N LEU A 14 17.74 8.87 -8.49
CA LEU A 14 18.47 9.91 -7.76
C LEU A 14 17.56 10.74 -6.87
N SER A 15 16.37 11.11 -7.33
CA SER A 15 15.40 11.86 -6.49
C SER A 15 14.94 11.05 -5.31
N LEU A 16 14.72 9.73 -5.45
CA LEU A 16 14.31 8.87 -4.36
C LEU A 16 15.41 8.66 -3.32
N ILE A 17 16.67 8.47 -3.75
CA ILE A 17 17.77 8.32 -2.79
C ILE A 17 18.03 9.64 -2.04
N ILE A 18 17.93 10.79 -2.73
CA ILE A 18 18.06 12.11 -2.09
C ILE A 18 16.94 12.29 -1.05
N ALA A 19 15.70 11.99 -1.41
CA ALA A 19 14.56 12.08 -0.47
C ALA A 19 14.76 11.16 0.72
N TYR A 20 15.24 9.93 0.51
CA TYR A 20 15.57 9.00 1.59
C TYR A 20 16.68 9.53 2.50
N LEU A 21 17.79 10.03 1.94
CA LEU A 21 18.89 10.58 2.73
C LEU A 21 18.47 11.83 3.52
N LEU A 22 17.62 12.68 2.95
CA LEU A 22 17.02 13.81 3.65
C LEU A 22 16.13 13.34 4.81
N MET A 23 15.33 12.30 4.59
CA MET A 23 14.50 11.70 5.65
C MET A 23 15.37 11.16 6.79
N VAL A 24 16.45 10.43 6.49
CA VAL A 24 17.40 9.93 7.50
C VAL A 24 18.08 11.08 8.25
N LEU A 25 18.46 12.13 7.55
CA LEU A 25 19.04 13.32 8.17
C LEU A 25 18.07 14.01 9.13
N ILE A 26 16.82 14.22 8.67
CA ILE A 26 15.75 14.79 9.50
C ILE A 26 15.49 13.91 10.72
N TRP A 27 15.42 12.58 10.54
CA TRP A 27 15.26 11.62 11.64
C TRP A 27 16.31 11.78 12.72
N ARG A 28 17.60 11.90 12.32
CA ARG A 28 18.72 12.13 13.24
C ARG A 28 18.68 13.50 13.90
N LEU A 29 18.36 14.56 13.14
CA LEU A 29 18.29 15.92 13.66
C LEU A 29 17.18 16.10 14.71
N LEU A 30 16.07 15.37 14.54
CA LEU A 30 14.95 15.36 15.48
C LEU A 30 15.20 14.44 16.68
N GLY A 31 16.31 13.73 16.74
CA GLY A 31 16.62 12.80 17.84
C GLY A 31 15.60 11.66 17.95
N LEU A 32 15.02 11.23 16.81
CA LEU A 32 14.03 10.15 16.80
C LEU A 32 14.71 8.81 17.11
N PRO A 33 13.98 7.86 17.76
CA PRO A 33 14.55 6.63 18.27
C PRO A 33 15.16 5.75 17.16
N GLU A 34 16.23 5.04 17.49
CA GLU A 34 16.85 4.05 16.59
C GLU A 34 15.94 2.83 16.40
N ASP A 35 16.25 1.99 15.40
CA ASP A 35 15.37 0.90 14.93
C ASP A 35 14.84 0.00 16.06
N ALA A 36 15.71 -0.41 17.01
CA ALA A 36 15.32 -1.29 18.12
C ALA A 36 14.41 -0.55 19.14
N GLU A 37 14.71 0.70 19.44
CA GLU A 37 13.94 1.52 20.36
C GLU A 37 12.59 1.90 19.75
N PHE A 38 12.55 2.17 18.45
CA PHE A 38 11.33 2.39 17.70
C PHE A 38 10.39 1.16 17.73
N VAL A 39 10.92 -0.06 17.52
CA VAL A 39 10.15 -1.30 17.63
C VAL A 39 9.60 -1.49 19.04
N ASN A 40 10.37 -1.19 20.07
CA ASN A 40 9.92 -1.27 21.47
C ASN A 40 8.80 -0.26 21.77
N LEU A 41 8.93 0.98 21.30
CA LEU A 41 7.88 2.01 21.42
C LEU A 41 6.59 1.57 20.73
N VAL A 42 6.69 1.06 19.51
CA VAL A 42 5.55 0.53 18.76
C VAL A 42 4.90 -0.63 19.50
N THR A 43 5.69 -1.58 19.98
CA THR A 43 5.19 -2.73 20.73
C THR A 43 4.49 -2.30 22.02
N ALA A 44 5.05 -1.32 22.77
CA ALA A 44 4.42 -0.77 23.94
C ALA A 44 3.09 -0.06 23.62
N PHE A 45 3.03 0.67 22.50
CA PHE A 45 1.83 1.33 22.02
C PHE A 45 0.73 0.31 21.64
N PHE A 46 1.09 -0.76 20.91
CA PHE A 46 0.15 -1.83 20.59
C PHE A 46 -0.30 -2.63 21.82
N ASN A 47 0.58 -2.83 22.80
CA ASN A 47 0.22 -3.46 24.07
C ASN A 47 -0.78 -2.60 24.88
N ARG A 48 -0.67 -1.26 24.78
CA ARG A 48 -1.55 -0.32 25.50
C ARG A 48 -2.91 -0.14 24.84
N TYR A 49 -2.93 0.02 23.52
CA TYR A 49 -4.14 0.38 22.78
C TYR A 49 -4.74 -0.81 21.99
N GLY A 50 -3.99 -1.91 21.90
CA GLY A 50 -4.44 -3.16 21.32
C GLY A 50 -4.85 -3.06 19.85
N LEU A 51 -5.77 -3.95 19.48
CA LEU A 51 -6.28 -4.06 18.11
C LEU A 51 -7.13 -2.86 17.66
N LEU A 52 -7.55 -1.98 18.58
CA LEU A 52 -8.37 -0.81 18.26
C LEU A 52 -7.60 0.16 17.33
N VAL A 53 -6.31 0.36 17.58
CA VAL A 53 -5.47 1.24 16.73
C VAL A 53 -5.32 0.66 15.35
N VAL A 54 -5.12 -0.65 15.24
CA VAL A 54 -5.07 -1.36 13.94
C VAL A 54 -6.40 -1.20 13.20
N PHE A 55 -7.52 -1.39 13.90
CA PHE A 55 -8.85 -1.24 13.33
C PHE A 55 -9.09 0.16 12.77
N ILE A 56 -8.83 1.20 13.59
CA ILE A 56 -9.02 2.59 13.18
C ILE A 56 -8.07 2.94 12.01
N GLY A 57 -6.81 2.52 12.09
CA GLY A 57 -5.82 2.74 11.03
C GLY A 57 -6.26 2.14 9.70
N ALA A 58 -6.67 0.87 9.71
CA ALA A 58 -7.18 0.18 8.52
C ALA A 58 -8.50 0.79 8.00
N LEU A 59 -9.39 1.20 8.92
CA LEU A 59 -10.64 1.85 8.55
C LEU A 59 -10.40 3.17 7.79
N ILE A 60 -9.49 4.01 8.29
CA ILE A 60 -9.13 5.30 7.66
C ILE A 60 -8.43 5.05 6.33
N GLU A 61 -7.48 4.09 6.27
CA GLU A 61 -6.75 3.78 5.04
C GLU A 61 -7.66 3.21 3.95
N GLY A 62 -8.59 2.33 4.32
CA GLY A 62 -9.56 1.78 3.38
C GLY A 62 -10.58 2.80 2.91
N PHE A 63 -10.76 3.92 3.63
CA PHE A 63 -11.71 4.95 3.26
C PHE A 63 -11.14 5.86 2.18
N PHE A 64 -11.86 5.99 1.09
CA PHE A 64 -11.45 6.78 -0.06
C PHE A 64 -11.17 8.24 0.33
N LEU A 65 -10.18 8.86 -0.29
CA LEU A 65 -9.60 10.17 0.02
C LEU A 65 -8.72 10.19 1.29
N LEU A 66 -9.17 9.65 2.42
CA LEU A 66 -8.37 9.68 3.66
C LEU A 66 -7.17 8.74 3.55
N GLY A 67 -7.37 7.53 3.00
CA GLY A 67 -6.32 6.53 2.86
C GLY A 67 -5.17 6.95 1.95
N GLN A 68 -5.38 7.89 1.02
CA GLN A 68 -4.28 8.40 0.18
C GLN A 68 -3.24 9.23 0.95
N TYR A 69 -3.61 9.76 2.10
CA TYR A 69 -2.77 10.62 2.93
C TYR A 69 -2.41 9.98 4.27
N PHE A 70 -3.04 8.86 4.60
CA PHE A 70 -2.87 8.19 5.89
C PHE A 70 -2.06 6.91 5.74
N PRO A 71 -0.94 6.74 6.48
CA PRO A 71 -0.05 5.58 6.37
C PRO A 71 -0.58 4.37 7.17
N GLY A 72 -1.81 3.95 6.91
CA GLY A 72 -2.46 2.85 7.65
C GLY A 72 -1.76 1.52 7.45
N SER A 73 -1.26 1.24 6.25
CA SER A 73 -0.46 0.03 5.96
C SER A 73 0.75 -0.08 6.88
N THR A 74 1.36 1.04 7.26
CA THR A 74 2.44 1.06 8.24
C THR A 74 1.94 0.59 9.61
N ILE A 75 0.77 1.02 10.05
CA ILE A 75 0.16 0.59 11.32
C ILE A 75 -0.15 -0.91 11.28
N ILE A 76 -0.69 -1.40 10.17
CA ILE A 76 -0.99 -2.83 9.98
C ILE A 76 0.29 -3.65 10.01
N PHE A 77 1.31 -3.23 9.25
CA PHE A 77 2.62 -3.86 9.21
C PHE A 77 3.26 -3.94 10.61
N LEU A 78 3.30 -2.82 11.33
CA LEU A 78 3.81 -2.77 12.69
C LEU A 78 2.96 -3.60 13.67
N GLY A 79 1.64 -3.67 13.47
CA GLY A 79 0.76 -4.52 14.24
C GLY A 79 1.10 -6.02 14.12
N VAL A 80 1.36 -6.49 12.90
CA VAL A 80 1.78 -7.88 12.64
C VAL A 80 3.16 -8.14 13.24
N ILE A 81 4.12 -7.22 13.08
CA ILE A 81 5.46 -7.37 13.65
C ILE A 81 5.44 -7.37 15.17
N SER A 82 4.64 -6.50 15.80
CA SER A 82 4.51 -6.46 17.25
C SER A 82 3.88 -7.72 17.84
N ALA A 83 3.12 -8.46 17.03
CA ALA A 83 2.61 -9.78 17.41
C ALA A 83 3.72 -10.84 17.51
N GLY A 84 4.91 -10.58 16.94
CA GLY A 84 6.07 -11.48 16.97
C GLY A 84 5.74 -12.84 16.35
N ASN A 85 6.28 -13.91 16.97
CA ASN A 85 6.04 -15.29 16.52
C ASN A 85 4.70 -15.87 16.98
N ASN A 86 3.80 -15.06 17.55
CA ASN A 86 2.51 -15.52 18.02
C ASN A 86 1.46 -15.53 16.89
N GLY A 87 1.28 -16.66 16.22
CA GLY A 87 0.35 -16.83 15.12
C GLY A 87 -1.10 -16.46 15.47
N LEU A 88 -1.56 -16.67 16.72
CA LEU A 88 -2.88 -16.28 17.16
C LEU A 88 -3.05 -14.76 17.15
N ARG A 89 -2.06 -14.00 17.66
CA ARG A 89 -2.08 -12.55 17.63
C ARG A 89 -2.05 -12.01 16.20
N VAL A 90 -1.24 -12.61 15.32
CA VAL A 90 -1.20 -12.25 13.88
C VAL A 90 -2.58 -12.47 13.24
N THR A 91 -3.21 -13.62 13.50
CA THR A 91 -4.55 -13.90 13.00
C THR A 91 -5.58 -12.88 13.51
N GLN A 92 -5.49 -12.45 14.78
CA GLN A 92 -6.33 -11.37 15.31
C GLN A 92 -6.11 -10.05 14.58
N VAL A 93 -4.86 -9.63 14.35
CA VAL A 93 -4.52 -8.42 13.59
C VAL A 93 -5.12 -8.48 12.19
N VAL A 94 -4.85 -9.55 11.45
CA VAL A 94 -5.35 -9.75 10.07
C VAL A 94 -6.88 -9.76 10.02
N SER A 95 -7.53 -10.40 10.99
CA SER A 95 -8.99 -10.43 11.05
C SER A 95 -9.60 -9.05 11.30
N VAL A 96 -9.00 -8.28 12.20
CA VAL A 96 -9.44 -6.91 12.51
C VAL A 96 -9.25 -5.99 11.30
N VAL A 97 -8.13 -6.11 10.58
CA VAL A 97 -7.87 -5.38 9.33
C VAL A 97 -8.90 -5.74 8.26
N ALA A 98 -9.16 -7.04 8.08
CA ALA A 98 -10.15 -7.52 7.12
C ALA A 98 -11.55 -6.95 7.39
N ILE A 99 -11.97 -6.92 8.65
CA ILE A 99 -13.26 -6.32 9.05
C ILE A 99 -13.27 -4.82 8.79
N ALA A 100 -12.20 -4.10 9.14
CA ALA A 100 -12.08 -2.66 8.90
C ALA A 100 -12.15 -2.31 7.42
N PHE A 101 -11.43 -3.03 6.56
CA PHE A 101 -11.49 -2.82 5.11
C PHE A 101 -12.85 -3.20 4.53
N PHE A 102 -13.47 -4.26 5.02
CA PHE A 102 -14.82 -4.63 4.57
C PHE A 102 -15.84 -3.51 4.85
N ILE A 103 -15.77 -2.89 6.03
CA ILE A 103 -16.59 -1.74 6.40
C ILE A 103 -16.27 -0.55 5.49
N SER A 104 -15.00 -0.18 5.35
CA SER A 104 -14.57 0.96 4.53
C SER A 104 -14.95 0.82 3.08
N TYR A 105 -14.75 -0.35 2.47
CA TYR A 105 -15.11 -0.58 1.07
C TYR A 105 -16.62 -0.61 0.86
N THR A 106 -17.38 -1.09 1.85
CA THR A 106 -18.85 -0.98 1.83
C THR A 106 -19.30 0.47 1.88
N LEU A 107 -18.70 1.31 2.73
CA LEU A 107 -18.96 2.75 2.77
C LEU A 107 -18.59 3.43 1.45
N ASN A 108 -17.44 3.10 0.86
CA ASN A 108 -17.03 3.63 -0.45
C ASN A 108 -18.02 3.24 -1.56
N TYR A 109 -18.51 2.00 -1.55
CA TYR A 109 -19.57 1.57 -2.47
C TYR A 109 -20.84 2.44 -2.29
N LEU A 110 -21.29 2.65 -1.05
CA LEU A 110 -22.47 3.49 -0.78
C LEU A 110 -22.26 4.93 -1.21
N LEU A 111 -21.08 5.52 -0.97
CA LEU A 111 -20.73 6.85 -1.46
C LEU A 111 -20.83 6.94 -2.99
N GLY A 112 -20.35 5.90 -3.68
CA GLY A 112 -20.49 5.78 -5.14
C GLY A 112 -21.96 5.70 -5.56
N TYR A 113 -22.72 4.82 -4.92
CA TYR A 113 -24.13 4.54 -5.20
C TYR A 113 -25.03 5.77 -5.06
N TYR A 114 -24.85 6.56 -3.99
CA TYR A 114 -25.63 7.76 -3.70
C TYR A 114 -25.13 9.03 -4.43
N GLY A 115 -24.14 8.90 -5.31
CA GLY A 115 -23.70 10.00 -6.17
C GLY A 115 -22.66 10.95 -5.55
N TRP A 116 -22.15 10.66 -4.37
CA TRP A 116 -21.09 11.44 -3.71
C TRP A 116 -19.74 11.35 -4.45
N HIS A 117 -19.62 10.45 -5.42
CA HIS A 117 -18.46 10.36 -6.31
C HIS A 117 -18.12 11.67 -7.04
N LYS A 118 -19.06 12.61 -7.12
CA LYS A 118 -18.83 13.96 -7.67
C LYS A 118 -17.74 14.73 -6.90
N LEU A 119 -17.61 14.47 -5.58
CA LEU A 119 -16.53 15.02 -4.77
C LEU A 119 -15.18 14.50 -5.26
N PHE A 120 -15.08 13.23 -5.59
CA PHE A 120 -13.84 12.60 -6.05
C PHE A 120 -13.36 13.15 -7.40
N VAL A 121 -14.29 13.56 -8.24
CA VAL A 121 -13.97 14.24 -9.50
C VAL A 121 -13.29 15.59 -9.24
N LYS A 122 -13.72 16.33 -8.20
CA LYS A 122 -13.07 17.59 -7.78
C LYS A 122 -11.62 17.39 -7.29
N PHE A 123 -11.30 16.22 -6.73
CA PHE A 123 -9.95 15.85 -6.30
C PHE A 123 -9.09 15.22 -7.43
N GLY A 124 -9.47 15.37 -8.69
CA GLY A 124 -8.68 14.92 -9.84
C GLY A 124 -8.77 13.43 -10.15
N LEU A 125 -9.60 12.67 -9.42
CA LEU A 125 -9.68 11.19 -9.52
C LEU A 125 -10.64 10.69 -10.61
N LYS A 126 -11.15 11.60 -11.47
CA LYS A 126 -12.06 11.28 -12.58
C LYS A 126 -11.53 10.17 -13.48
N LYS A 127 -10.23 10.21 -13.84
CA LYS A 127 -9.60 9.23 -14.73
C LYS A 127 -9.51 7.85 -14.05
N SER A 128 -9.11 7.80 -12.79
CA SER A 128 -9.01 6.56 -12.01
C SER A 128 -10.37 5.90 -11.84
N LEU A 129 -11.40 6.66 -11.50
CA LEU A 129 -12.77 6.17 -11.38
C LEU A 129 -13.30 5.62 -12.71
N LYS A 130 -13.09 6.34 -13.84
CA LYS A 130 -13.50 5.88 -15.17
C LYS A 130 -12.79 4.58 -15.58
N ASN A 131 -11.51 4.44 -15.27
CA ASN A 131 -10.74 3.22 -15.52
C ASN A 131 -11.27 2.03 -14.68
N ALA A 132 -11.58 2.24 -13.41
CA ALA A 132 -12.17 1.22 -12.56
C ALA A 132 -13.55 0.79 -13.08
N GLN A 133 -14.41 1.72 -13.46
CA GLN A 133 -15.70 1.41 -14.10
C GLN A 133 -15.54 0.57 -15.37
N LYS A 134 -14.55 0.88 -16.22
CA LYS A 134 -14.27 0.09 -17.43
C LYS A 134 -13.88 -1.35 -17.08
N LYS A 135 -13.02 -1.55 -16.09
CA LYS A 135 -12.60 -2.89 -15.63
C LYS A 135 -13.80 -3.69 -15.08
N LEU A 136 -14.65 -3.07 -14.26
CA LEU A 136 -15.86 -3.70 -13.71
C LEU A 136 -16.84 -4.13 -14.81
N LYS A 137 -17.05 -3.30 -15.84
CA LYS A 137 -17.91 -3.64 -16.99
C LYS A 137 -17.39 -4.84 -17.78
N THR A 138 -16.09 -5.12 -17.75
CA THR A 138 -15.49 -6.27 -18.43
C THR A 138 -15.66 -7.56 -17.62
N ASN A 139 -15.32 -7.52 -16.33
CA ASN A 139 -15.49 -8.65 -15.41
C ASN A 139 -15.44 -8.15 -13.96
N GLU A 140 -16.60 -8.19 -13.29
CA GLU A 140 -16.78 -7.64 -11.93
C GLU A 140 -15.85 -8.33 -10.91
N LEU A 141 -15.88 -9.67 -10.86
CA LEU A 141 -15.09 -10.44 -9.91
C LEU A 141 -13.59 -10.21 -10.10
N ARG A 142 -13.10 -10.35 -11.33
CA ARG A 142 -11.68 -10.18 -11.64
C ARG A 142 -11.21 -8.75 -11.34
N ALA A 143 -12.04 -7.74 -11.64
CA ALA A 143 -11.71 -6.35 -11.37
C ALA A 143 -11.54 -6.10 -9.87
N ILE A 144 -12.45 -6.61 -9.03
CA ILE A 144 -12.38 -6.51 -7.57
C ILE A 144 -11.16 -7.27 -7.05
N LEU A 145 -11.00 -8.55 -7.38
CA LEU A 145 -9.89 -9.37 -6.89
C LEU A 145 -8.53 -8.79 -7.23
N LEU A 146 -8.33 -8.31 -8.48
CA LEU A 146 -7.05 -7.74 -8.91
C LEU A 146 -6.80 -6.32 -8.39
N SER A 147 -7.78 -5.61 -7.87
CA SER A 147 -7.57 -4.30 -7.28
C SER A 147 -7.36 -4.35 -5.77
N TYR A 148 -7.80 -5.40 -5.09
CA TYR A 148 -7.80 -5.47 -3.63
C TYR A 148 -6.43 -5.80 -3.00
N TRP A 149 -5.39 -5.96 -3.82
CA TRP A 149 -4.02 -6.08 -3.34
C TRP A 149 -3.46 -4.79 -2.72
N GLU A 150 -4.10 -3.65 -2.97
CA GLU A 150 -3.68 -2.32 -2.52
C GLU A 150 -4.92 -1.50 -2.12
N PRO A 151 -4.96 -0.93 -0.88
CA PRO A 151 -6.16 -0.30 -0.32
C PRO A 151 -6.71 0.88 -1.13
N ASN A 152 -5.84 1.72 -1.71
CA ASN A 152 -6.30 2.87 -2.52
C ASN A 152 -6.98 2.45 -3.82
N LEU A 153 -6.47 1.38 -4.47
CA LEU A 153 -7.12 0.82 -5.65
C LEU A 153 -8.45 0.18 -5.30
N SER A 154 -8.52 -0.49 -4.15
CA SER A 154 -9.73 -1.12 -3.63
C SER A 154 -10.82 -0.09 -3.36
N SER A 155 -10.48 1.03 -2.72
CA SER A 155 -11.42 2.11 -2.40
C SER A 155 -11.99 2.77 -3.66
N ILE A 156 -11.15 2.99 -4.69
CA ILE A 156 -11.59 3.48 -6.02
C ILE A 156 -12.50 2.45 -6.69
N MET A 157 -12.14 1.16 -6.62
CA MET A 157 -12.93 0.08 -7.22
C MET A 157 -14.30 -0.07 -6.56
N ALA A 158 -14.35 -0.03 -5.22
CA ALA A 158 -15.59 -0.06 -4.44
C ALA A 158 -16.50 1.14 -4.79
N THR A 159 -15.93 2.35 -4.87
CA THR A 159 -16.67 3.55 -5.29
C THR A 159 -17.18 3.40 -6.72
N ALA A 160 -16.36 2.88 -7.64
CA ALA A 160 -16.77 2.64 -9.03
C ALA A 160 -17.91 1.61 -9.14
N ALA A 161 -17.87 0.54 -8.35
CA ALA A 161 -18.93 -0.45 -8.27
C ALA A 161 -20.27 0.17 -7.82
N GLY A 162 -20.21 1.07 -6.83
CA GLY A 162 -21.36 1.84 -6.39
C GLY A 162 -21.92 2.76 -7.46
N THR A 163 -21.05 3.50 -8.19
CA THR A 163 -21.51 4.39 -9.28
C THR A 163 -22.15 3.63 -10.45
N LEU A 164 -21.75 2.41 -10.69
CA LEU A 164 -22.35 1.51 -11.68
C LEU A 164 -23.62 0.83 -11.15
N LYS A 165 -24.01 1.07 -9.89
CA LYS A 165 -25.13 0.40 -9.22
C LYS A 165 -25.04 -1.13 -9.30
N MET A 166 -23.81 -1.67 -9.17
CA MET A 166 -23.59 -3.10 -9.10
C MET A 166 -24.45 -3.71 -7.99
N ASN A 167 -24.95 -4.92 -8.17
CA ASN A 167 -25.75 -5.59 -7.16
C ASN A 167 -24.96 -5.70 -5.83
N ILE A 168 -25.53 -5.15 -4.75
CA ILE A 168 -24.86 -5.05 -3.43
C ILE A 168 -24.44 -6.43 -2.89
N LYS A 169 -25.24 -7.47 -3.06
CA LYS A 169 -24.92 -8.83 -2.58
C LYS A 169 -23.68 -9.38 -3.30
N LYS A 170 -23.63 -9.21 -4.64
CA LYS A 170 -22.43 -9.60 -5.42
C LYS A 170 -21.20 -8.81 -4.98
N PHE A 171 -21.35 -7.48 -4.82
CA PHE A 171 -20.26 -6.62 -4.37
C PHE A 171 -19.70 -7.09 -3.02
N LEU A 172 -20.56 -7.32 -2.02
CA LEU A 172 -20.15 -7.76 -0.69
C LEU A 172 -19.44 -9.12 -0.71
N ILE A 173 -19.97 -10.10 -1.49
CA ILE A 173 -19.35 -11.42 -1.62
C ILE A 173 -17.95 -11.29 -2.28
N TYR A 174 -17.85 -10.57 -3.40
CA TYR A 174 -16.58 -10.40 -4.11
C TYR A 174 -15.55 -9.63 -3.29
N SER A 175 -16.02 -8.62 -2.53
CA SER A 175 -15.19 -7.87 -1.60
C SER A 175 -14.68 -8.74 -0.46
N ALA A 176 -15.55 -9.55 0.15
CA ALA A 176 -15.14 -10.46 1.22
C ALA A 176 -14.07 -11.45 0.73
N ILE A 177 -14.26 -12.05 -0.45
CA ILE A 177 -13.29 -12.98 -1.05
C ILE A 177 -11.96 -12.24 -1.31
N GLY A 178 -12.01 -11.06 -1.92
CA GLY A 178 -10.81 -10.27 -2.24
C GLY A 178 -10.04 -9.87 -1.00
N ILE A 179 -10.72 -9.38 0.03
CA ILE A 179 -10.11 -9.02 1.32
C ILE A 179 -9.47 -10.24 1.97
N LEU A 180 -10.18 -11.36 2.09
CA LEU A 180 -9.65 -12.56 2.72
C LEU A 180 -8.38 -13.07 2.02
N ILE A 181 -8.36 -13.07 0.68
CA ILE A 181 -7.19 -13.50 -0.08
C ILE A 181 -6.00 -12.57 0.20
N TRP A 182 -6.18 -11.27 0.05
CA TRP A 182 -5.08 -10.32 0.10
C TRP A 182 -4.60 -10.03 1.52
N GLU A 183 -5.50 -9.90 2.49
CA GLU A 183 -5.10 -9.69 3.88
C GLU A 183 -4.41 -10.92 4.46
N THR A 184 -4.85 -12.13 4.10
CA THR A 184 -4.12 -13.36 4.48
C THR A 184 -2.76 -13.41 3.81
N PHE A 185 -2.66 -13.09 2.53
CA PHE A 185 -1.38 -13.07 1.81
C PHE A 185 -0.40 -12.07 2.45
N TRP A 186 -0.81 -10.82 2.66
CA TRP A 186 0.04 -9.79 3.25
C TRP A 186 0.36 -10.09 4.71
N GLY A 187 -0.61 -10.57 5.48
CA GLY A 187 -0.40 -10.98 6.88
C GLY A 187 0.65 -12.09 7.00
N LEU A 188 0.56 -13.14 6.18
CA LEU A 188 1.56 -14.21 6.13
C LEU A 188 2.92 -13.71 5.65
N LEU A 189 2.95 -12.88 4.62
CA LEU A 189 4.20 -12.30 4.10
C LEU A 189 4.93 -11.51 5.21
N VAL A 190 4.21 -10.62 5.90
CA VAL A 190 4.78 -9.82 6.99
C VAL A 190 5.16 -10.68 8.18
N PHE A 191 4.39 -11.70 8.50
CA PHE A 191 4.71 -12.64 9.58
C PHE A 191 6.04 -13.36 9.34
N PHE A 192 6.26 -13.86 8.12
CA PHE A 192 7.47 -14.63 7.81
C PHE A 192 8.73 -13.80 7.55
N ILE A 193 8.57 -12.60 6.96
CA ILE A 193 9.72 -11.80 6.53
C ILE A 193 9.77 -10.38 7.13
N GLY A 194 8.77 -10.00 7.93
CA GLY A 194 8.65 -8.62 8.40
C GLY A 194 9.81 -8.17 9.28
N ALA A 195 10.27 -9.01 10.20
CA ALA A 195 11.41 -8.70 11.06
C ALA A 195 12.71 -8.56 10.24
N GLN A 196 12.93 -9.47 9.27
CA GLN A 196 14.07 -9.40 8.36
C GLN A 196 13.96 -8.19 7.42
N ALA A 197 12.74 -7.84 6.97
CA ALA A 197 12.52 -6.68 6.14
C ALA A 197 12.88 -5.38 6.86
N ILE A 198 12.54 -5.23 8.14
CA ILE A 198 12.97 -4.07 8.94
C ILE A 198 14.49 -4.00 9.01
N ALA A 199 15.16 -5.11 9.30
CA ALA A 199 16.62 -5.16 9.33
C ALA A 199 17.26 -4.76 8.00
N LEU A 200 16.62 -5.09 6.86
CA LEU A 200 17.04 -4.71 5.51
C LEU A 200 16.70 -3.26 5.14
N MET A 201 15.88 -2.56 5.89
CA MET A 201 15.57 -1.13 5.67
C MET A 201 16.68 -0.20 6.19
N GLY A 202 17.70 -0.71 6.86
CA GLY A 202 18.86 0.08 7.28
C GLY A 202 19.57 0.76 6.10
N PRO A 203 20.21 1.94 6.32
CA PRO A 203 20.82 2.76 5.27
C PRO A 203 21.78 1.99 4.36
N LYS A 204 22.52 1.04 4.93
CA LYS A 204 23.47 0.19 4.19
C LYS A 204 22.79 -0.65 3.10
N TYR A 205 21.68 -1.30 3.44
CA TYR A 205 20.97 -2.18 2.51
C TYR A 205 20.20 -1.41 1.45
N ILE A 206 19.61 -0.27 1.83
CA ILE A 206 18.93 0.62 0.89
C ILE A 206 19.91 1.15 -0.16
N LEU A 207 21.13 1.53 0.23
CA LEU A 207 22.18 1.92 -0.71
C LEU A 207 22.57 0.78 -1.66
N VAL A 208 22.69 -0.45 -1.16
CA VAL A 208 22.97 -1.62 -2.02
C VAL A 208 21.85 -1.88 -3.00
N ILE A 209 20.60 -1.86 -2.57
CA ILE A 209 19.42 -2.02 -3.44
C ILE A 209 19.39 -0.92 -4.50
N PHE A 210 19.67 0.32 -4.10
CA PHE A 210 19.75 1.45 -5.02
C PHE A 210 20.85 1.25 -6.09
N LEU A 211 22.04 0.82 -5.69
CA LEU A 211 23.13 0.53 -6.64
C LEU A 211 22.75 -0.58 -7.63
N ILE A 212 22.15 -1.66 -7.15
CA ILE A 212 21.65 -2.74 -8.01
C ILE A 212 20.62 -2.19 -9.01
N TRP A 213 19.69 -1.38 -8.57
CA TRP A 213 18.67 -0.78 -9.42
C TRP A 213 19.28 0.12 -10.51
N VAL A 214 20.23 0.97 -10.14
CA VAL A 214 20.97 1.83 -11.10
C VAL A 214 21.72 0.97 -12.14
N ILE A 215 22.39 -0.09 -11.70
CA ILE A 215 23.09 -1.03 -12.60
C ILE A 215 22.11 -1.67 -13.58
N LEU A 216 20.96 -2.16 -13.10
CA LEU A 216 19.93 -2.76 -13.97
C LEU A 216 19.37 -1.78 -15.00
N ILE A 217 19.16 -0.51 -14.63
CA ILE A 217 18.73 0.54 -15.57
C ILE A 217 19.79 0.73 -16.66
N ILE A 218 21.06 0.87 -16.28
CA ILE A 218 22.17 1.06 -17.24
C ILE A 218 22.28 -0.15 -18.17
N LEU A 219 22.25 -1.37 -17.62
CA LEU A 219 22.32 -2.60 -18.42
C LEU A 219 21.15 -2.72 -19.39
N SER A 220 19.92 -2.44 -18.95
CA SER A 220 18.74 -2.48 -19.80
C SER A 220 18.85 -1.53 -21.00
N GLU A 221 19.38 -0.33 -20.76
CA GLU A 221 19.59 0.67 -21.82
C GLU A 221 20.70 0.25 -22.80
N LEU A 222 21.78 -0.35 -22.30
CA LEU A 222 22.86 -0.88 -23.14
C LEU A 222 22.36 -2.01 -24.05
N ILE A 223 21.55 -2.92 -23.51
CA ILE A 223 20.94 -4.03 -24.27
C ILE A 223 19.98 -3.46 -25.33
N ARG A 224 19.16 -2.47 -24.97
CA ARG A 224 18.23 -1.82 -25.90
C ARG A 224 18.96 -1.19 -27.10
N LYS A 225 20.06 -0.49 -26.83
CA LYS A 225 20.87 0.12 -27.89
C LYS A 225 21.58 -0.89 -28.80
N ARG A 226 22.04 -2.01 -28.24
CA ARG A 226 22.62 -3.10 -29.06
C ARG A 226 21.57 -3.72 -30.01
N ARG A 227 20.32 -3.86 -29.57
CA ARG A 227 19.22 -4.37 -30.41
C ARG A 227 18.79 -3.40 -31.53
N GLN A 228 18.97 -2.09 -31.35
CA GLN A 228 18.64 -1.08 -32.36
C GLN A 228 19.76 -0.89 -33.43
N LYS A 229 20.96 -1.44 -33.19
CA LYS A 229 22.08 -1.40 -34.14
C LYS A 229 22.19 -2.66 -35.00
N LYS A 230 21.38 -3.69 -34.74
CA LYS A 230 21.18 -4.86 -35.60
C LYS A 230 19.90 -4.71 -36.43
#